data_282217cff547940b1bb65803ebdebf1b
#
_entry.id   282217cff547940b1bb65803ebdebf1b
#
_cell.length_a   1.000
_cell.length_b   1.000
_cell.length_c   1.000
_cell.angle_alpha   90.00
_cell.angle_beta   90.00
_cell.angle_gamma   90.00
#
_symmetry.space_group_name_H-M   'P 1'
#
loop_
_entity.id
_entity.type
_entity.pdbx_description
1 polymer ?
#
loop_
_entity_poly.entity_id
_entity_poly.type
_entity_poly.pdbx_seq_one_letter_code
_entity_poly.pdbx_strand_id
1 'polypeptide(L)'
;MNVVKKIKKIIKNNRNISMICTVVLIICCYIFFFSSKFIFNHKEQYKFSEINSVIEIDNREITLAKWIYCPSDNKMEIEFDINNKNYDGNDEYLVEVIDRKGNKYAINKVIEAPVMVVAQVSDIPEEWTELRVSISVQNEESKNVAKWYTNKDVIEYAEKIITYNSLDEYYAAKLDRYITGYEKEIEDIQNKILDEEKKIENYNSIIDNLSKQKLFAAGDELAKIVEQINDTNILIISSNSQIKDYEKDIEDIRSKISDYKAIKDVYENYS
;
A
#
# COMPACT_ATOMS: atom_id res chain seq x y z
N MET A 1 56.07 -47.74 -36.84
CA MET A 1 56.10 -46.29 -37.05
C MET A 1 54.73 -45.65 -37.26
N ASN A 2 53.64 -46.41 -37.46
CA ASN A 2 52.33 -45.87 -37.77
C ASN A 2 51.44 -45.56 -36.55
N VAL A 3 51.61 -46.25 -35.41
CA VAL A 3 50.75 -46.06 -34.22
C VAL A 3 50.98 -44.73 -33.51
N VAL A 4 52.27 -44.34 -33.36
CA VAL A 4 52.68 -43.07 -32.73
C VAL A 4 52.21 -41.85 -33.53
N LYS A 5 52.18 -41.91 -34.85
CA LYS A 5 51.63 -40.86 -35.72
C LYS A 5 50.10 -40.74 -35.58
N LYS A 6 49.40 -41.87 -35.43
CA LYS A 6 47.93 -41.90 -35.25
C LYS A 6 47.55 -41.33 -33.90
N ILE A 7 48.27 -41.66 -32.82
CA ILE A 7 48.05 -41.12 -31.49
C ILE A 7 48.34 -39.61 -31.44
N LYS A 8 49.43 -39.12 -32.03
CA LYS A 8 49.72 -37.68 -32.13
C LYS A 8 48.66 -36.92 -32.93
N LYS A 9 48.08 -37.52 -33.96
CA LYS A 9 46.99 -36.91 -34.76
C LYS A 9 45.71 -36.84 -33.97
N ILE A 10 45.38 -37.86 -33.16
CA ILE A 10 44.18 -37.86 -32.27
C ILE A 10 44.37 -36.84 -31.16
N ILE A 11 45.51 -36.75 -30.51
CA ILE A 11 45.80 -35.77 -29.45
C ILE A 11 45.76 -34.33 -30.01
N LYS A 12 46.31 -34.10 -31.19
CA LYS A 12 46.28 -32.80 -31.87
C LYS A 12 44.85 -32.41 -32.25
N ASN A 13 44.04 -33.37 -32.72
CA ASN A 13 42.64 -33.13 -33.09
C ASN A 13 41.78 -32.84 -31.85
N ASN A 14 41.97 -33.58 -30.76
CA ASN A 14 41.26 -33.33 -29.48
C ASN A 14 41.66 -31.96 -28.88
N ARG A 15 42.94 -31.55 -28.99
CA ARG A 15 43.36 -30.24 -28.50
C ARG A 15 42.76 -29.09 -29.32
N ASN A 16 42.61 -29.25 -30.62
CA ASN A 16 41.97 -28.25 -31.47
C ASN A 16 40.46 -28.18 -31.19
N ILE A 17 39.80 -29.33 -30.99
CA ILE A 17 38.40 -29.39 -30.59
C ILE A 17 38.20 -28.72 -29.20
N SER A 18 39.07 -29.00 -28.25
CA SER A 18 39.02 -28.37 -26.93
C SER A 18 39.16 -26.83 -27.00
N MET A 19 40.10 -26.33 -27.82
CA MET A 19 40.25 -24.88 -28.03
C MET A 19 39.00 -24.26 -28.68
N ILE A 20 38.42 -24.93 -29.68
CA ILE A 20 37.18 -24.46 -30.32
C ILE A 20 36.03 -24.42 -29.31
N CYS A 21 35.86 -25.48 -28.50
CA CYS A 21 34.85 -25.51 -27.44
C CYS A 21 35.02 -24.37 -26.42
N THR A 22 36.27 -24.07 -26.03
CA THR A 22 36.57 -22.97 -25.09
C THR A 22 36.21 -21.61 -25.72
N VAL A 23 36.55 -21.38 -26.98
CA VAL A 23 36.20 -20.14 -27.68
C VAL A 23 34.67 -19.99 -27.81
N VAL A 24 33.95 -21.06 -28.18
CA VAL A 24 32.50 -21.05 -28.27
C VAL A 24 31.89 -20.76 -26.91
N LEU A 25 32.38 -21.35 -25.83
CA LEU A 25 31.90 -21.12 -24.47
C LEU A 25 32.11 -19.66 -24.07
N ILE A 26 33.26 -19.07 -24.38
CA ILE A 26 33.51 -17.65 -24.12
C ILE A 26 32.54 -16.77 -24.91
N ILE A 27 32.28 -17.06 -26.17
CA ILE A 27 31.33 -16.32 -27.01
C ILE A 27 29.92 -16.46 -26.43
N CYS A 28 29.49 -17.64 -26.03
CA CYS A 28 28.21 -17.88 -25.39
C CYS A 28 28.07 -17.09 -24.07
N CYS A 29 29.13 -17.05 -23.26
CA CYS A 29 29.15 -16.23 -22.04
C CYS A 29 29.00 -14.74 -22.38
N TYR A 30 29.72 -14.23 -23.37
CA TYR A 30 29.56 -12.83 -23.80
C TYR A 30 28.14 -12.55 -24.28
N ILE A 31 27.58 -13.40 -25.15
CA ILE A 31 26.21 -13.26 -25.62
C ILE A 31 25.25 -13.27 -24.43
N PHE A 32 25.41 -14.18 -23.48
CA PHE A 32 24.57 -14.24 -22.26
C PHE A 32 24.69 -12.97 -21.42
N PHE A 33 25.91 -12.46 -21.18
CA PHE A 33 26.09 -11.23 -20.41
C PHE A 33 25.54 -10.00 -21.13
N PHE A 34 25.69 -9.88 -22.43
CA PHE A 34 25.15 -8.75 -23.20
C PHE A 34 23.64 -8.86 -23.42
N SER A 35 23.08 -10.07 -23.51
CA SER A 35 21.64 -10.29 -23.61
C SER A 35 20.94 -10.35 -22.25
N SER A 36 21.68 -10.42 -21.14
CA SER A 36 21.10 -10.54 -19.80
C SER A 36 20.14 -9.39 -19.45
N LYS A 37 20.40 -8.17 -19.93
CA LYS A 37 19.48 -7.03 -19.81
C LYS A 37 18.16 -7.26 -20.55
N PHE A 38 18.13 -8.05 -21.62
CA PHE A 38 16.92 -8.39 -22.39
C PHE A 38 16.22 -9.63 -21.85
N ILE A 39 16.97 -10.56 -21.23
CA ILE A 39 16.43 -11.82 -20.68
C ILE A 39 15.87 -11.61 -19.28
N PHE A 40 16.57 -10.84 -18.47
CA PHE A 40 16.07 -10.39 -17.17
C PHE A 40 15.42 -9.03 -17.38
N ASN A 41 14.14 -9.04 -17.75
CA ASN A 41 13.29 -7.86 -17.69
C ASN A 41 13.21 -7.45 -16.21
N HIS A 42 14.20 -6.70 -15.75
CA HIS A 42 14.06 -5.99 -14.49
C HIS A 42 12.94 -4.97 -14.71
N LYS A 43 11.73 -5.33 -14.31
CA LYS A 43 10.70 -4.31 -14.07
C LYS A 43 11.37 -3.33 -13.13
N GLU A 44 11.59 -2.11 -13.60
CA GLU A 44 12.12 -1.05 -12.76
C GLU A 44 11.19 -0.96 -11.54
N GLN A 45 11.73 -1.27 -10.37
CA GLN A 45 10.96 -1.10 -9.13
C GLN A 45 10.92 0.39 -8.83
N TYR A 46 9.76 0.98 -9.04
CA TYR A 46 9.50 2.36 -8.63
C TYR A 46 9.19 2.39 -7.14
N LYS A 47 9.71 3.41 -6.46
CA LYS A 47 9.38 3.64 -5.07
C LYS A 47 7.96 4.16 -4.95
N PHE A 48 7.32 3.81 -3.86
CA PHE A 48 6.06 4.42 -3.45
C PHE A 48 6.01 4.56 -1.93
N SER A 49 5.18 5.49 -1.47
CA SER A 49 4.85 5.70 -0.07
C SER A 49 3.34 5.59 0.08
N GLU A 50 2.91 4.98 1.15
CA GLU A 50 1.49 4.83 1.44
C GLU A 50 0.88 6.18 1.86
N ILE A 51 -0.37 6.42 1.46
CA ILE A 51 -1.17 7.52 1.99
C ILE A 51 -1.38 7.28 3.49
N ASN A 52 -1.44 8.33 4.27
CA ASN A 52 -1.44 8.36 5.74
C ASN A 52 -0.12 7.88 6.38
N SER A 53 0.96 7.72 5.60
CA SER A 53 2.28 7.48 6.18
C SER A 53 2.83 8.76 6.84
N VAL A 54 3.40 8.59 8.02
CA VAL A 54 3.92 9.69 8.87
C VAL A 54 5.44 9.70 8.85
N ILE A 55 6.02 10.87 8.70
CA ILE A 55 7.47 11.10 8.87
C ILE A 55 7.65 12.21 9.90
N GLU A 56 8.49 11.95 10.90
CA GLU A 56 8.83 12.94 11.92
C GLU A 56 10.10 13.71 11.53
N ILE A 57 10.00 15.04 11.46
CA ILE A 57 11.14 15.96 11.27
C ILE A 57 10.99 17.13 12.24
N ASP A 58 12.09 17.52 12.91
CA ASP A 58 12.15 18.69 13.79
C ASP A 58 10.97 18.74 14.80
N ASN A 59 10.66 17.61 15.45
CA ASN A 59 9.50 17.41 16.33
C ASN A 59 8.14 17.73 15.70
N ARG A 60 8.01 17.62 14.39
CA ARG A 60 6.76 17.70 13.66
C ARG A 60 6.45 16.34 13.05
N GLU A 61 5.26 15.84 13.31
CA GLU A 61 4.71 14.69 12.58
C GLU A 61 4.04 15.20 11.32
N ILE A 62 4.59 14.85 10.18
CA ILE A 62 4.03 15.21 8.89
C ILE A 62 3.46 13.95 8.25
N THR A 63 2.19 14.00 7.93
CA THR A 63 1.45 12.90 7.30
C THR A 63 1.14 13.26 5.86
N LEU A 64 1.45 12.36 4.93
CA LEU A 64 0.98 12.48 3.54
C LEU A 64 -0.50 12.10 3.50
N ALA A 65 -1.40 13.07 3.59
CA ALA A 65 -2.84 12.84 3.70
C ALA A 65 -3.49 12.52 2.35
N LYS A 66 -2.94 13.08 1.24
CA LYS A 66 -3.48 12.91 -0.10
C LYS A 66 -2.39 13.14 -1.14
N TRP A 67 -2.42 12.34 -2.21
CA TRP A 67 -1.64 12.58 -3.42
C TRP A 67 -2.43 12.05 -4.62
N ILE A 68 -2.98 12.94 -5.42
CA ILE A 68 -3.81 12.60 -6.58
C ILE A 68 -3.22 13.22 -7.85
N TYR A 69 -3.48 12.58 -8.97
CA TYR A 69 -3.13 13.06 -10.30
C TYR A 69 -4.38 13.20 -11.19
N CYS A 70 -4.53 14.37 -11.80
CA CYS A 70 -5.56 14.65 -12.79
C CYS A 70 -4.92 14.73 -14.18
N PRO A 71 -5.04 13.71 -15.03
CA PRO A 71 -4.43 13.71 -16.36
C PRO A 71 -4.98 14.78 -17.28
N SER A 72 -6.29 15.09 -17.19
CA SER A 72 -6.93 16.10 -18.05
C SER A 72 -6.35 17.50 -17.87
N ASP A 73 -5.91 17.80 -16.66
CA ASP A 73 -5.36 19.12 -16.30
C ASP A 73 -3.83 19.10 -16.22
N ASN A 74 -3.19 17.95 -16.39
CA ASN A 74 -1.75 17.72 -16.15
C ASN A 74 -1.30 18.24 -14.78
N LYS A 75 -2.12 18.03 -13.75
CA LYS A 75 -1.91 18.54 -12.40
C LYS A 75 -1.93 17.44 -11.37
N MET A 76 -1.19 17.65 -10.30
CA MET A 76 -1.29 16.88 -9.07
C MET A 76 -1.68 17.76 -7.90
N GLU A 77 -2.37 17.18 -6.93
CA GLU A 77 -2.60 17.81 -5.64
C GLU A 77 -2.05 16.91 -4.54
N ILE A 78 -1.31 17.53 -3.64
CA ILE A 78 -0.65 16.89 -2.52
C ILE A 78 -1.09 17.61 -1.26
N GLU A 79 -1.55 16.85 -0.27
CA GLU A 79 -1.99 17.39 1.02
C GLU A 79 -1.15 16.75 2.13
N PHE A 80 -0.61 17.61 2.99
CA PHE A 80 0.10 17.22 4.19
C PHE A 80 -0.67 17.69 5.42
N ASP A 81 -0.88 16.76 6.35
CA ASP A 81 -1.28 17.09 7.71
C ASP A 81 -0.04 17.26 8.57
N ILE A 82 -0.04 18.29 9.41
CA ILE A 82 1.11 18.65 10.22
C ILE A 82 0.68 18.76 11.69
N ASN A 83 1.36 18.00 12.52
CA ASN A 83 1.25 18.10 13.96
C ASN A 83 2.58 18.66 14.52
N ASN A 84 2.63 19.99 14.73
CA ASN A 84 3.79 20.68 15.27
C ASN A 84 3.81 20.53 16.81
N LYS A 85 4.71 19.70 17.33
CA LYS A 85 4.87 19.45 18.76
C LYS A 85 5.73 20.51 19.48
N ASN A 86 6.44 21.35 18.72
CA ASN A 86 7.33 22.36 19.30
C ASN A 86 6.62 23.64 19.72
N TYR A 87 5.48 23.96 19.11
CA TYR A 87 4.78 25.23 19.29
C TYR A 87 5.70 26.46 19.12
N ASP A 88 6.66 26.35 18.17
CA ASP A 88 7.72 27.35 17.97
C ASP A 88 7.29 28.54 17.08
N GLY A 89 6.07 28.51 16.58
CA GLY A 89 5.53 29.55 15.70
C GLY A 89 6.17 29.58 14.32
N ASN A 90 6.97 28.59 13.96
CA ASN A 90 7.59 28.46 12.66
C ASN A 90 6.77 27.48 11.80
N ASP A 91 5.80 28.01 11.10
CA ASP A 91 4.81 27.25 10.33
C ASP A 91 4.93 27.48 8.81
N GLU A 92 6.11 27.92 8.37
CA GLU A 92 6.43 28.03 6.95
C GLU A 92 7.11 26.74 6.47
N TYR A 93 6.61 26.21 5.35
CA TYR A 93 7.07 24.94 4.81
C TYR A 93 7.54 25.08 3.36
N LEU A 94 8.69 24.51 3.07
CA LEU A 94 9.18 24.36 1.71
C LEU A 94 8.77 23.00 1.17
N VAL A 95 8.01 23.00 0.07
CA VAL A 95 7.62 21.79 -0.66
C VAL A 95 8.35 21.75 -1.99
N GLU A 96 8.93 20.62 -2.33
CA GLU A 96 9.56 20.37 -3.63
C GLU A 96 9.05 19.07 -4.23
N VAL A 97 8.78 19.07 -5.54
CA VAL A 97 8.48 17.86 -6.31
C VAL A 97 9.53 17.67 -7.41
N ILE A 98 10.10 16.47 -7.46
CA ILE A 98 11.22 16.15 -8.35
C ILE A 98 10.95 14.78 -8.96
N ASP A 99 11.19 14.64 -10.28
CA ASP A 99 11.15 13.35 -10.94
C ASP A 99 12.45 12.54 -10.71
N ARG A 100 12.44 11.31 -11.20
CA ARG A 100 13.61 10.41 -11.10
C ARG A 100 14.85 10.94 -11.83
N LYS A 101 14.67 11.82 -12.82
CA LYS A 101 15.75 12.45 -13.59
C LYS A 101 16.31 13.70 -12.90
N GLY A 102 15.65 14.17 -11.83
CA GLY A 102 16.04 15.36 -11.09
C GLY A 102 15.38 16.65 -11.59
N ASN A 103 14.42 16.57 -12.49
CA ASN A 103 13.66 17.75 -12.94
C ASN A 103 12.73 18.19 -11.80
N LYS A 104 12.73 19.48 -11.49
CA LYS A 104 11.85 20.11 -10.50
C LYS A 104 10.62 20.66 -11.21
N TYR A 105 9.47 20.50 -10.55
CA TYR A 105 8.19 20.99 -11.05
C TYR A 105 7.74 22.24 -10.29
N ALA A 106 7.01 23.10 -10.98
CA ALA A 106 6.42 24.30 -10.38
C ALA A 106 5.33 23.90 -9.38
N ILE A 107 5.37 24.50 -8.20
CA ILE A 107 4.45 24.24 -7.10
C ILE A 107 3.71 25.53 -6.76
N ASN A 108 2.41 25.43 -6.65
CA ASN A 108 1.54 26.44 -6.07
C ASN A 108 1.01 25.94 -4.72
N LYS A 109 1.40 26.56 -3.62
CA LYS A 109 0.80 26.26 -2.30
C LYS A 109 -0.58 26.93 -2.25
N VAL A 110 -1.63 26.12 -2.28
CA VAL A 110 -3.02 26.59 -2.23
C VAL A 110 -3.41 26.93 -0.80
N ILE A 111 -2.99 26.08 0.14
CA ILE A 111 -3.14 26.30 1.57
C ILE A 111 -1.77 26.11 2.22
N GLU A 112 -1.43 27.06 3.07
CA GLU A 112 -0.28 26.97 3.97
C GLU A 112 -0.72 27.42 5.36
N ALA A 113 -0.98 26.46 6.22
CA ALA A 113 -1.43 26.67 7.59
C ALA A 113 -0.58 25.83 8.55
N PRO A 114 -0.54 26.17 9.86
CA PRO A 114 0.26 25.46 10.85
C PRO A 114 0.01 23.94 10.90
N VAL A 115 -1.20 23.53 10.53
CA VAL A 115 -1.68 22.15 10.65
C VAL A 115 -1.90 21.45 9.31
N MET A 116 -1.79 22.19 8.18
CA MET A 116 -2.05 21.66 6.85
C MET A 116 -1.30 22.45 5.78
N VAL A 117 -0.71 21.72 4.85
CA VAL A 117 -0.19 22.28 3.58
C VAL A 117 -0.84 21.55 2.42
N VAL A 118 -1.45 22.32 1.52
CA VAL A 118 -1.96 21.80 0.24
C VAL A 118 -1.17 22.42 -0.89
N ALA A 119 -0.54 21.59 -1.69
CA ALA A 119 0.30 21.98 -2.81
C ALA A 119 -0.25 21.41 -4.12
N GLN A 120 -0.35 22.25 -5.13
CA GLN A 120 -0.66 21.84 -6.49
C GLN A 120 0.59 21.92 -7.36
N VAL A 121 0.81 20.88 -8.15
CA VAL A 121 1.93 20.76 -9.08
C VAL A 121 1.38 20.76 -10.48
N SER A 122 1.87 21.66 -11.33
CA SER A 122 1.43 21.81 -12.72
C SER A 122 2.49 21.29 -13.70
N ASP A 123 2.08 21.16 -14.95
CA ASP A 123 2.95 20.83 -16.07
C ASP A 123 3.66 19.47 -15.91
N ILE A 124 2.96 18.49 -15.34
CA ILE A 124 3.47 17.14 -15.21
C ILE A 124 3.48 16.48 -16.60
N PRO A 125 4.64 16.07 -17.14
CA PRO A 125 4.70 15.40 -18.43
C PRO A 125 3.88 14.10 -18.43
N GLU A 126 3.20 13.78 -19.54
CA GLU A 126 2.46 12.53 -19.63
C GLU A 126 3.32 11.28 -19.38
N GLU A 127 4.61 11.35 -19.68
CA GLU A 127 5.56 10.22 -19.57
C GLU A 127 6.28 10.14 -18.21
N TRP A 128 5.79 10.85 -17.18
CA TRP A 128 6.40 10.71 -15.86
C TRP A 128 6.31 9.25 -15.35
N THR A 129 7.27 8.81 -14.58
CA THR A 129 7.33 7.43 -14.06
C THR A 129 7.30 7.37 -12.54
N GLU A 130 8.19 8.09 -11.89
CA GLU A 130 8.30 8.20 -10.45
C GLU A 130 8.50 9.66 -10.06
N LEU A 131 7.78 10.11 -9.06
CA LEU A 131 7.94 11.42 -8.45
C LEU A 131 8.26 11.27 -6.98
N ARG A 132 9.06 12.21 -6.50
CA ARG A 132 9.35 12.41 -5.09
C ARG A 132 8.84 13.78 -4.70
N VAL A 133 7.97 13.81 -3.70
CA VAL A 133 7.67 15.04 -2.97
C VAL A 133 8.51 15.11 -1.71
N SER A 134 8.95 16.29 -1.37
CA SER A 134 9.66 16.55 -0.12
C SER A 134 9.09 17.80 0.54
N ILE A 135 9.02 17.77 1.88
CA ILE A 135 8.63 18.90 2.70
C ILE A 135 9.67 19.10 3.81
N SER A 136 10.00 20.35 4.09
CA SER A 136 10.89 20.74 5.17
C SER A 136 10.39 22.04 5.81
N VAL A 137 10.80 22.28 7.03
CA VAL A 137 10.53 23.57 7.68
C VAL A 137 11.45 24.63 7.05
N GLN A 138 10.89 25.78 6.73
CA GLN A 138 11.66 26.90 6.16
C GLN A 138 12.39 27.68 7.26
N ASN A 139 13.50 27.12 7.74
CA ASN A 139 14.41 27.83 8.62
C ASN A 139 15.87 27.57 8.23
N GLU A 140 16.78 28.46 8.64
CA GLU A 140 18.20 28.37 8.30
C GLU A 140 18.91 27.21 9.03
N GLU A 141 18.35 26.70 10.11
CA GLU A 141 18.95 25.68 10.98
C GLU A 141 18.52 24.26 10.60
N SER A 142 17.31 24.10 10.04
CA SER A 142 16.79 22.79 9.69
C SER A 142 17.33 22.30 8.36
N LYS A 143 17.97 21.11 8.41
CA LYS A 143 18.38 20.35 7.22
C LYS A 143 17.53 19.10 7.03
N ASN A 144 16.54 18.89 7.90
CA ASN A 144 15.71 17.69 7.86
C ASN A 144 14.60 17.84 6.84
N VAL A 145 14.43 16.79 6.03
CA VAL A 145 13.49 16.79 4.92
C VAL A 145 12.72 15.47 4.94
N ALA A 146 11.42 15.54 5.08
CA ALA A 146 10.53 14.41 4.88
C ALA A 146 10.32 14.15 3.38
N LYS A 147 10.29 12.89 2.97
CA LYS A 147 10.24 12.50 1.54
C LYS A 147 9.27 11.37 1.32
N TRP A 148 8.36 11.55 0.37
CA TRP A 148 7.46 10.52 -0.11
C TRP A 148 7.64 10.32 -1.61
N TYR A 149 7.24 9.15 -2.09
CA TYR A 149 7.38 8.73 -3.47
C TYR A 149 6.06 8.24 -4.02
N THR A 150 5.80 8.50 -5.28
CA THR A 150 4.69 7.89 -6.01
C THR A 150 5.11 7.53 -7.42
N ASN A 151 4.34 6.66 -8.06
CA ASN A 151 4.51 6.30 -9.45
C ASN A 151 3.14 6.09 -10.11
N LYS A 152 3.12 5.94 -11.44
CA LYS A 152 1.86 5.82 -12.20
C LYS A 152 1.01 4.62 -11.83
N ASP A 153 1.61 3.55 -11.29
CA ASP A 153 0.90 2.31 -10.98
C ASP A 153 0.12 2.39 -9.66
N VAL A 154 0.50 3.31 -8.77
CA VAL A 154 -0.04 3.39 -7.41
C VAL A 154 -0.74 4.71 -7.08
N ILE A 155 -0.50 5.78 -7.88
CA ILE A 155 -1.13 7.07 -7.63
C ILE A 155 -2.65 6.98 -7.85
N GLU A 156 -3.39 7.67 -7.02
CA GLU A 156 -4.83 7.84 -7.23
C GLU A 156 -5.08 8.82 -8.39
N TYR A 157 -5.91 8.39 -9.34
CA TYR A 157 -6.33 9.20 -10.47
C TYR A 157 -7.64 9.91 -10.16
N ALA A 158 -7.68 11.22 -10.37
CA ALA A 158 -8.87 12.02 -10.23
C ALA A 158 -9.33 12.57 -11.59
N GLU A 159 -10.63 12.63 -11.80
CA GLU A 159 -11.20 13.28 -13.00
C GLU A 159 -11.01 14.80 -12.94
N LYS A 160 -11.01 15.37 -11.75
CA LYS A 160 -10.86 16.79 -11.48
C LYS A 160 -10.21 17.05 -10.14
N ILE A 161 -9.33 18.04 -10.08
CA ILE A 161 -8.84 18.58 -8.80
C ILE A 161 -9.82 19.64 -8.33
N ILE A 162 -10.40 19.46 -7.17
CA ILE A 162 -11.27 20.43 -6.52
C ILE A 162 -10.40 21.31 -5.65
N THR A 163 -10.29 22.57 -6.03
CA THR A 163 -9.62 23.59 -5.21
C THR A 163 -10.68 24.29 -4.37
N TYR A 164 -10.51 24.28 -3.07
CA TYR A 164 -11.40 24.97 -2.13
C TYR A 164 -10.89 26.39 -1.87
N ASN A 165 -11.79 27.27 -1.43
CA ASN A 165 -11.47 28.69 -1.26
C ASN A 165 -10.97 29.02 0.15
N SER A 166 -11.20 28.14 1.12
CA SER A 166 -10.84 28.36 2.51
C SER A 166 -10.21 27.12 3.15
N LEU A 167 -9.52 27.35 4.26
CA LEU A 167 -8.98 26.27 5.10
C LEU A 167 -10.11 25.39 5.64
N ASP A 168 -11.24 25.99 6.01
CA ASP A 168 -12.38 25.28 6.58
C ASP A 168 -13.02 24.32 5.57
N GLU A 169 -13.12 24.72 4.29
CA GLU A 169 -13.58 23.84 3.22
C GLU A 169 -12.62 22.64 3.02
N TYR A 170 -11.30 22.85 3.12
CA TYR A 170 -10.33 21.76 3.07
C TYR A 170 -10.47 20.82 4.27
N TYR A 171 -10.72 21.35 5.47
CA TYR A 171 -10.99 20.53 6.65
C TYR A 171 -12.28 19.72 6.52
N ALA A 172 -13.35 20.32 6.04
CA ALA A 172 -14.60 19.61 5.79
C ALA A 172 -14.39 18.45 4.81
N ALA A 173 -13.70 18.71 3.69
CA ALA A 173 -13.36 17.68 2.70
C ALA A 173 -12.45 16.58 3.26
N LYS A 174 -11.52 16.91 4.15
CA LYS A 174 -10.69 15.94 4.87
C LYS A 174 -11.52 15.04 5.78
N LEU A 175 -12.46 15.63 6.52
CA LEU A 175 -13.36 14.87 7.40
C LEU A 175 -14.25 13.93 6.58
N ASP A 176 -14.72 14.34 5.39
CA ASP A 176 -15.46 13.47 4.48
C ASP A 176 -14.64 12.26 4.04
N ARG A 177 -13.35 12.45 3.74
CA ARG A 177 -12.46 11.32 3.40
C ARG A 177 -12.32 10.34 4.57
N TYR A 178 -12.18 10.84 5.80
CA TYR A 178 -12.12 9.98 6.98
C TYR A 178 -13.43 9.21 7.20
N ILE A 179 -14.58 9.90 7.10
CA ILE A 179 -15.90 9.28 7.22
C ILE A 179 -16.05 8.17 6.17
N THR A 180 -15.73 8.46 4.90
CA THR A 180 -15.80 7.48 3.80
C THR A 180 -14.86 6.28 4.06
N GLY A 181 -13.65 6.54 4.57
CA GLY A 181 -12.71 5.49 4.94
C GLY A 181 -13.26 4.56 6.03
N TYR A 182 -13.86 5.12 7.07
CA TYR A 182 -14.49 4.37 8.14
C TYR A 182 -15.76 3.62 7.70
N GLU A 183 -16.56 4.19 6.80
CA GLU A 183 -17.72 3.50 6.22
C GLU A 183 -17.28 2.26 5.45
N LYS A 184 -16.18 2.34 4.71
CA LYS A 184 -15.58 1.18 4.02
C LYS A 184 -15.03 0.16 5.02
N GLU A 185 -14.39 0.59 6.10
CA GLU A 185 -13.91 -0.32 7.14
C GLU A 185 -15.07 -1.10 7.78
N ILE A 186 -16.21 -0.44 8.02
CA ILE A 186 -17.43 -1.10 8.48
C ILE A 186 -17.89 -2.17 7.48
N GLU A 187 -17.89 -1.88 6.17
CA GLU A 187 -18.25 -2.84 5.13
C GLU A 187 -17.34 -4.06 5.16
N ASP A 188 -16.02 -3.85 5.28
CA ASP A 188 -15.04 -4.93 5.38
C ASP A 188 -15.25 -5.81 6.62
N ILE A 189 -15.60 -5.20 7.77
CA ILE A 189 -15.91 -5.94 8.99
C ILE A 189 -17.23 -6.70 8.85
N GLN A 190 -18.26 -6.11 8.24
CA GLN A 190 -19.52 -6.79 7.96
C GLN A 190 -19.34 -8.03 7.08
N ASN A 191 -18.45 -7.96 6.09
CA ASN A 191 -18.11 -9.13 5.27
C ASN A 191 -17.45 -10.24 6.11
N LYS A 192 -16.60 -9.89 7.09
CA LYS A 192 -16.03 -10.87 8.02
C LYS A 192 -17.11 -11.53 8.89
N ILE A 193 -18.09 -10.77 9.36
CA ILE A 193 -19.25 -11.31 10.11
C ILE A 193 -20.00 -12.32 9.24
N LEU A 194 -20.32 -11.97 7.98
CA LEU A 194 -21.00 -12.88 7.05
C LEU A 194 -20.23 -14.18 6.82
N ASP A 195 -18.91 -14.12 6.81
CA ASP A 195 -18.09 -15.31 6.65
C ASP A 195 -18.07 -16.19 7.91
N GLU A 196 -18.10 -15.60 9.11
CA GLU A 196 -18.28 -16.36 10.36
C GLU A 196 -19.68 -16.99 10.47
N GLU A 197 -20.73 -16.28 10.05
CA GLU A 197 -22.10 -16.81 10.00
C GLU A 197 -22.20 -18.04 9.08
N LYS A 198 -21.58 -18.00 7.90
CA LYS A 198 -21.48 -19.16 6.98
C LYS A 198 -20.76 -20.35 7.63
N LYS A 199 -19.70 -20.11 8.41
CA LYS A 199 -19.03 -21.16 9.16
C LYS A 199 -19.97 -21.82 10.16
N ILE A 200 -20.71 -20.99 10.92
CA ILE A 200 -21.69 -21.48 11.89
C ILE A 200 -22.77 -22.33 11.22
N GLU A 201 -23.29 -21.89 10.05
CA GLU A 201 -24.26 -22.68 9.28
C GLU A 201 -23.70 -24.04 8.87
N ASN A 202 -22.44 -24.07 8.38
CA ASN A 202 -21.75 -25.31 8.03
C ASN A 202 -21.56 -26.22 9.27
N TYR A 203 -21.13 -25.68 10.41
CA TYR A 203 -20.98 -26.45 11.65
C TYR A 203 -22.29 -27.03 12.14
N ASN A 204 -23.39 -26.28 12.05
CA ASN A 204 -24.71 -26.79 12.38
C ASN A 204 -25.12 -27.96 11.48
N SER A 205 -24.84 -27.88 10.18
CA SER A 205 -25.07 -28.98 9.23
C SER A 205 -24.24 -30.24 9.58
N ILE A 206 -22.99 -30.06 10.02
CA ILE A 206 -22.13 -31.15 10.50
C ILE A 206 -22.75 -31.81 11.75
N ILE A 207 -23.16 -31.00 12.73
CA ILE A 207 -23.80 -31.49 13.96
C ILE A 207 -25.08 -32.28 13.65
N ASP A 208 -25.91 -31.80 12.73
CA ASP A 208 -27.13 -32.47 12.30
C ASP A 208 -26.82 -33.87 11.69
N ASN A 209 -25.78 -33.94 10.84
CA ASN A 209 -25.36 -35.21 10.26
C ASN A 209 -24.79 -36.18 11.31
N LEU A 210 -23.93 -35.70 12.23
CA LEU A 210 -23.40 -36.50 13.31
C LEU A 210 -24.50 -36.96 14.27
N SER A 211 -25.49 -36.12 14.53
CA SER A 211 -26.64 -36.47 15.37
C SER A 211 -27.49 -37.62 14.78
N LYS A 212 -27.64 -37.67 13.44
CA LYS A 212 -28.28 -38.76 12.74
C LYS A 212 -27.47 -40.04 12.85
N GLN A 213 -26.13 -39.97 12.69
CA GLN A 213 -25.22 -41.13 12.83
C GLN A 213 -25.24 -41.67 14.26
N LYS A 214 -25.29 -40.77 15.27
CA LYS A 214 -25.37 -41.14 16.70
C LYS A 214 -26.53 -42.09 17.01
N LEU A 215 -27.64 -42.04 16.27
CA LEU A 215 -28.81 -42.92 16.50
C LEU A 215 -28.53 -44.39 16.21
N PHE A 216 -27.49 -44.72 15.43
CA PHE A 216 -27.13 -46.07 15.01
C PHE A 216 -25.76 -46.53 15.54
N ALA A 217 -25.03 -45.66 16.24
CA ALA A 217 -23.69 -45.94 16.77
C ALA A 217 -23.75 -46.54 18.18
N ALA A 218 -22.76 -47.37 18.50
CA ALA A 218 -22.58 -47.99 19.84
C ALA A 218 -21.10 -48.07 20.22
N GLY A 219 -20.83 -48.16 21.52
CA GLY A 219 -19.48 -48.33 22.05
C GLY A 219 -18.53 -47.17 21.67
N ASP A 220 -17.33 -47.49 21.19
CA ASP A 220 -16.28 -46.52 20.84
C ASP A 220 -16.69 -45.59 19.71
N GLU A 221 -17.54 -46.04 18.78
CA GLU A 221 -18.04 -45.23 17.70
C GLU A 221 -18.96 -44.08 18.19
N LEU A 222 -19.84 -44.42 19.13
CA LEU A 222 -20.72 -43.46 19.79
C LEU A 222 -19.89 -42.40 20.55
N ALA A 223 -18.84 -42.82 21.28
CA ALA A 223 -17.97 -41.90 21.98
C ALA A 223 -17.28 -40.88 21.06
N LYS A 224 -16.76 -41.35 19.90
CA LYS A 224 -16.14 -40.48 18.88
C LYS A 224 -17.12 -39.50 18.30
N ILE A 225 -18.37 -39.92 18.00
CA ILE A 225 -19.37 -38.98 17.45
C ILE A 225 -19.73 -37.90 18.48
N VAL A 226 -19.84 -38.25 19.75
CA VAL A 226 -20.13 -37.27 20.80
C VAL A 226 -18.98 -36.29 20.97
N GLU A 227 -17.74 -36.74 20.88
CA GLU A 227 -16.54 -35.90 20.91
C GLU A 227 -16.56 -34.89 19.70
N GLN A 228 -16.80 -35.38 18.48
CA GLN A 228 -16.90 -34.53 17.29
C GLN A 228 -18.01 -33.48 17.40
N ILE A 229 -19.16 -33.80 17.93
CA ILE A 229 -20.25 -32.85 18.18
C ILE A 229 -19.80 -31.79 19.20
N ASN A 230 -19.11 -32.17 20.26
CA ASN A 230 -18.62 -31.22 21.26
C ASN A 230 -17.57 -30.26 20.66
N ASP A 231 -16.61 -30.81 19.90
CA ASP A 231 -15.58 -30.01 19.23
C ASP A 231 -16.21 -29.03 18.24
N THR A 232 -17.20 -29.47 17.48
CA THR A 232 -17.92 -28.61 16.52
C THR A 232 -18.71 -27.51 17.28
N ASN A 233 -19.30 -27.79 18.43
CA ASN A 233 -19.96 -26.77 19.26
C ASN A 233 -18.95 -25.73 19.78
N ILE A 234 -17.73 -26.13 20.15
CA ILE A 234 -16.66 -25.21 20.55
C ILE A 234 -16.33 -24.23 19.39
N LEU A 235 -16.27 -24.74 18.16
CA LEU A 235 -16.05 -23.89 16.96
C LEU A 235 -17.17 -22.87 16.77
N ILE A 236 -18.43 -23.27 16.95
CA ILE A 236 -19.59 -22.35 16.91
C ILE A 236 -19.48 -21.26 17.98
N ILE A 237 -19.10 -21.63 19.20
CA ILE A 237 -18.91 -20.67 20.31
C ILE A 237 -17.79 -19.69 19.95
N SER A 238 -16.70 -20.16 19.38
CA SER A 238 -15.58 -19.31 18.93
C SER A 238 -16.00 -18.33 17.84
N SER A 239 -16.70 -18.79 16.80
CA SER A 239 -17.21 -17.93 15.74
C SER A 239 -18.20 -16.88 16.25
N ASN A 240 -19.11 -17.25 17.17
CA ASN A 240 -20.03 -16.31 17.82
C ASN A 240 -19.28 -15.27 18.67
N SER A 241 -18.16 -15.62 19.29
CA SER A 241 -17.34 -14.65 20.03
C SER A 241 -16.69 -13.65 19.07
N GLN A 242 -16.16 -14.11 17.94
CA GLN A 242 -15.58 -13.26 16.93
C GLN A 242 -16.60 -12.29 16.33
N ILE A 243 -17.83 -12.74 16.06
CA ILE A 243 -18.91 -11.87 15.60
C ILE A 243 -19.17 -10.74 16.60
N LYS A 244 -19.23 -11.04 17.90
CA LYS A 244 -19.44 -10.02 18.95
C LYS A 244 -18.30 -9.00 19.00
N ASP A 245 -17.05 -9.45 18.81
CA ASP A 245 -15.90 -8.56 18.76
C ASP A 245 -15.98 -7.63 17.54
N TYR A 246 -16.34 -8.15 16.37
CA TYR A 246 -16.58 -7.37 15.16
C TYR A 246 -17.73 -6.37 15.29
N GLU A 247 -18.85 -6.78 15.93
CA GLU A 247 -19.98 -5.87 16.19
C GLU A 247 -19.56 -4.70 17.08
N LYS A 248 -18.72 -4.96 18.08
CA LYS A 248 -18.16 -3.91 18.93
C LYS A 248 -17.24 -2.98 18.15
N ASP A 249 -16.37 -3.51 17.30
CA ASP A 249 -15.50 -2.68 16.45
C ASP A 249 -16.33 -1.76 15.56
N ILE A 250 -17.43 -2.26 14.97
CA ILE A 250 -18.37 -1.44 14.18
C ILE A 250 -18.99 -0.32 15.03
N GLU A 251 -19.37 -0.59 16.27
CA GLU A 251 -19.94 0.43 17.16
C GLU A 251 -18.92 1.53 17.50
N ASP A 252 -17.68 1.16 17.78
CA ASP A 252 -16.59 2.08 18.04
C ASP A 252 -16.29 2.96 16.81
N ILE A 253 -16.31 2.38 15.60
CA ILE A 253 -16.12 3.13 14.34
C ILE A 253 -17.30 4.07 14.09
N ARG A 254 -18.54 3.65 14.31
CA ARG A 254 -19.73 4.53 14.18
C ARG A 254 -19.69 5.72 15.12
N SER A 255 -19.18 5.53 16.33
CA SER A 255 -18.96 6.65 17.26
C SER A 255 -17.99 7.67 16.68
N LYS A 256 -16.85 7.22 16.13
CA LYS A 256 -15.87 8.11 15.46
C LYS A 256 -16.50 8.86 14.27
N ILE A 257 -17.29 8.17 13.44
CA ILE A 257 -18.01 8.81 12.32
C ILE A 257 -18.94 9.91 12.84
N SER A 258 -19.67 9.65 13.93
CA SER A 258 -20.55 10.65 14.55
C SER A 258 -19.79 11.88 15.03
N ASP A 259 -18.64 11.68 15.67
CA ASP A 259 -17.78 12.78 16.13
C ASP A 259 -17.24 13.59 14.95
N TYR A 260 -16.78 12.95 13.87
CA TYR A 260 -16.32 13.66 12.69
C TYR A 260 -17.44 14.42 11.96
N LYS A 261 -18.66 13.87 11.90
CA LYS A 261 -19.82 14.58 11.34
C LYS A 261 -20.13 15.83 12.17
N ALA A 262 -20.12 15.73 13.48
CA ALA A 262 -20.35 16.88 14.36
C ALA A 262 -19.27 17.97 14.18
N ILE A 263 -17.99 17.59 14.04
CA ILE A 263 -16.89 18.51 13.79
C ILE A 263 -17.06 19.16 12.41
N LYS A 264 -17.41 18.37 11.38
CA LYS A 264 -17.62 18.87 10.01
C LYS A 264 -18.72 19.93 9.97
N ASP A 265 -19.84 19.68 10.64
CA ASP A 265 -20.95 20.64 10.70
C ASP A 265 -20.51 22.01 11.28
N VAL A 266 -19.52 22.03 12.16
CA VAL A 266 -18.94 23.27 12.68
C VAL A 266 -18.22 24.03 11.56
N TYR A 267 -17.35 23.37 10.80
CA TYR A 267 -16.62 24.04 9.69
C TYR A 267 -17.55 24.52 8.58
N GLU A 268 -18.60 23.77 8.23
CA GLU A 268 -19.55 24.17 7.19
C GLU A 268 -20.45 25.35 7.61
N ASN A 269 -20.72 25.51 8.90
CA ASN A 269 -21.59 26.59 9.40
C ASN A 269 -20.83 27.91 9.66
N TYR A 270 -19.49 27.87 9.73
CA TYR A 270 -18.65 29.07 9.95
C TYR A 270 -17.92 29.55 8.67
N SER A 271 -18.06 28.82 7.54
CA SER A 271 -17.57 29.23 6.21
C SER A 271 -18.57 30.10 5.48
#